data_dae6a18792a0efe96fdbb9c347bbf739
#
_entry.id   dae6a18792a0efe96fdbb9c347bbf739
#
_cell.length_a   1.000
_cell.length_b   1.000
_cell.length_c   1.000
_cell.angle_alpha   90.00
_cell.angle_beta   90.00
_cell.angle_gamma   90.00
#
_symmetry.space_group_name_H-M   'P 1'
#
loop_
_entity.id
_entity.type
_entity.pdbx_description
1 polymer ?
#
loop_
_entity_poly.entity_id
_entity_poly.type
_entity_poly.pdbx_seq_one_letter_code
_entity_poly.pdbx_strand_id
1 'polypeptide(L)'
;EGVATTPRAIFNEGVLNTYFIDTYNANKMQVKSTISSPSILTMQHGMKDVNGLVASLGKGILVTGFNGGNCNSTTGDFSYGIEGFHIENGKTTQPISEMNVTGNMITLWNNLSEAGNDIRKSSSWRIPSLLFKDVDFSGL
;
A
#
# COMPACT_ATOMS: atom_id res chain seq x y z
N GLU A 1 3.98 18.98 -18.18
CA GLU A 1 5.09 19.94 -17.96
C GLU A 1 6.20 19.86 -19.02
N GLY A 2 6.10 18.94 -19.99
CA GLY A 2 7.09 18.80 -21.07
C GLY A 2 8.45 18.22 -20.64
N VAL A 3 8.57 17.74 -19.41
CA VAL A 3 9.80 17.12 -18.89
C VAL A 3 9.77 15.61 -19.17
N ALA A 4 10.83 15.08 -19.77
CA ALA A 4 10.95 13.65 -20.02
C ALA A 4 10.97 12.85 -18.71
N THR A 5 10.15 11.81 -18.63
CA THR A 5 10.13 10.91 -17.49
C THR A 5 11.27 9.91 -17.60
N THR A 6 11.91 9.62 -16.47
CA THR A 6 12.95 8.59 -16.35
C THR A 6 12.62 7.65 -15.19
N PRO A 7 12.94 6.35 -15.26
CA PRO A 7 12.82 5.45 -14.12
C PRO A 7 13.62 5.98 -12.93
N ARG A 8 13.02 5.92 -11.74
CA ARG A 8 13.68 6.35 -10.50
C ARG A 8 13.18 5.56 -9.31
N ALA A 9 14.08 5.28 -8.36
CA ALA A 9 13.69 4.70 -7.09
C ALA A 9 13.06 5.78 -6.20
N ILE A 10 11.83 5.53 -5.73
CA ILE A 10 11.15 6.39 -4.75
C ILE A 10 11.62 6.02 -3.36
N PHE A 11 11.56 4.73 -3.05
CA PHE A 11 12.11 4.15 -1.82
C PHE A 11 13.15 3.09 -2.18
N ASN A 12 14.20 3.02 -1.40
CA ASN A 12 15.18 1.94 -1.45
C ASN A 12 15.55 1.54 -0.01
N GLU A 13 15.33 0.27 0.34
CA GLU A 13 15.60 -0.26 1.68
C GLU A 13 14.99 0.58 2.82
N GLY A 14 13.76 1.04 2.63
CA GLY A 14 13.04 1.89 3.59
C GLY A 14 13.42 3.37 3.58
N VAL A 15 14.42 3.77 2.79
CA VAL A 15 14.86 5.16 2.66
C VAL A 15 14.14 5.84 1.50
N LEU A 16 13.54 7.01 1.73
CA LEU A 16 12.93 7.85 0.70
C LEU A 16 14.03 8.55 -0.11
N ASN A 17 14.15 8.19 -1.39
CA ASN A 17 15.17 8.73 -2.30
C ASN A 17 14.65 9.82 -3.23
N THR A 18 13.36 9.80 -3.57
CA THR A 18 12.79 10.72 -4.55
C THR A 18 11.50 11.35 -4.03
N TYR A 19 11.46 12.67 -4.01
CA TYR A 19 10.23 13.45 -3.84
C TYR A 19 9.59 13.74 -5.20
N PHE A 20 8.27 13.82 -5.24
CA PHE A 20 7.52 14.33 -6.38
C PHE A 20 7.48 15.85 -6.30
N ILE A 21 8.27 16.52 -7.12
CA ILE A 21 8.40 17.98 -7.13
C ILE A 21 8.14 18.46 -8.55
N ASP A 22 7.00 19.10 -8.73
CA ASP A 22 6.63 19.75 -9.99
C ASP A 22 7.48 20.99 -10.27
N THR A 23 7.36 21.57 -11.45
CA THR A 23 8.15 22.74 -11.87
C THR A 23 7.84 23.99 -11.04
N TYR A 24 6.59 24.17 -10.60
CA TYR A 24 6.21 25.31 -9.76
C TYR A 24 6.88 25.22 -8.38
N ASN A 25 6.73 24.09 -7.70
CA ASN A 25 7.32 23.89 -6.39
C ASN A 25 8.86 23.85 -6.45
N ALA A 26 9.44 23.27 -7.50
CA ALA A 26 10.89 23.28 -7.73
C ALA A 26 11.45 24.69 -7.79
N ASN A 27 10.81 25.58 -8.56
CA ASN A 27 11.20 26.98 -8.66
C ASN A 27 11.07 27.71 -7.31
N LYS A 28 9.98 27.46 -6.58
CA LYS A 28 9.76 28.08 -5.26
C LYS A 28 10.78 27.62 -4.22
N MET A 29 11.18 26.36 -4.26
CA MET A 29 12.14 25.74 -3.32
C MET A 29 13.60 25.89 -3.78
N GLN A 30 13.85 26.43 -4.98
CA GLN A 30 15.18 26.52 -5.60
C GLN A 30 15.88 25.17 -5.73
N VAL A 31 15.13 24.13 -6.10
CA VAL A 31 15.62 22.77 -6.32
C VAL A 31 15.29 22.29 -7.73
N LYS A 32 15.91 21.21 -8.17
CA LYS A 32 15.60 20.60 -9.46
C LYS A 32 14.24 19.88 -9.39
N SER A 33 13.39 20.14 -10.40
CA SER A 33 12.13 19.40 -10.54
C SER A 33 12.38 17.91 -10.80
N THR A 34 11.47 17.08 -10.33
CA THR A 34 11.43 15.65 -10.62
C THR A 34 10.26 15.34 -11.56
N ILE A 35 9.11 15.02 -10.99
CA ILE A 35 7.82 14.83 -11.68
C ILE A 35 6.71 15.20 -10.69
N SER A 36 5.54 15.61 -11.20
CA SER A 36 4.38 15.89 -10.36
C SER A 36 3.74 14.60 -9.80
N SER A 37 3.76 13.53 -10.59
CA SER A 37 3.21 12.21 -10.22
C SER A 37 3.81 11.11 -11.08
N PRO A 38 3.89 9.87 -10.60
CA PRO A 38 4.39 8.75 -11.39
C PRO A 38 3.36 8.33 -12.46
N SER A 39 3.82 8.07 -13.68
CA SER A 39 2.99 7.45 -14.73
C SER A 39 2.72 5.98 -14.43
N ILE A 40 3.72 5.28 -13.95
CA ILE A 40 3.64 3.89 -13.48
C ILE A 40 4.40 3.81 -12.17
N LEU A 41 3.74 3.27 -11.15
CA LEU A 41 4.36 2.94 -9.87
C LEU A 41 4.51 1.43 -9.77
N THR A 42 5.74 0.96 -9.53
CA THR A 42 6.03 -0.46 -9.35
C THR A 42 6.60 -0.71 -7.96
N MET A 43 6.20 -1.82 -7.36
CA MET A 43 6.80 -2.31 -6.12
C MET A 43 7.52 -3.64 -6.41
N GLN A 44 8.62 -3.87 -5.72
CA GLN A 44 9.31 -5.16 -5.76
C GLN A 44 8.35 -6.23 -5.21
N HIS A 45 8.24 -7.34 -5.94
CA HIS A 45 7.35 -8.44 -5.59
C HIS A 45 8.11 -9.59 -4.92
N GLY A 46 7.36 -10.40 -4.16
CA GLY A 46 7.85 -11.63 -3.54
C GLY A 46 7.64 -12.86 -4.42
N MET A 47 7.51 -14.02 -3.77
CA MET A 47 7.42 -15.32 -4.45
C MET A 47 6.03 -15.96 -4.39
N LYS A 48 5.19 -15.60 -3.41
CA LYS A 48 3.86 -16.17 -3.21
C LYS A 48 2.79 -15.32 -3.90
N ASP A 49 1.78 -15.94 -4.44
CA ASP A 49 0.53 -15.27 -4.81
C ASP A 49 -0.33 -14.97 -3.57
N VAL A 50 -1.49 -14.33 -3.75
CA VAL A 50 -2.42 -14.04 -2.66
C VAL A 50 -2.84 -15.30 -1.87
N ASN A 51 -3.03 -16.43 -2.56
CA ASN A 51 -3.41 -17.68 -1.91
C ASN A 51 -2.27 -18.22 -1.04
N GLY A 52 -1.04 -18.11 -1.52
CA GLY A 52 0.16 -18.47 -0.76
C GLY A 52 0.38 -17.58 0.46
N LEU A 53 0.07 -16.29 0.37
CA LEU A 53 0.09 -15.37 1.53
C LEU A 53 -1.00 -15.75 2.55
N VAL A 54 -2.23 -16.00 2.09
CA VAL A 54 -3.34 -16.45 2.95
C VAL A 54 -2.99 -17.76 3.65
N ALA A 55 -2.43 -18.74 2.91
CA ALA A 55 -2.04 -20.03 3.48
C ALA A 55 -0.96 -19.93 4.56
N SER A 56 -0.14 -18.86 4.54
CA SER A 56 0.87 -18.64 5.58
C SER A 56 0.32 -17.99 6.86
N LEU A 57 -0.95 -17.56 6.85
CA LEU A 57 -1.63 -16.98 8.01
C LEU A 57 -2.39 -18.06 8.79
N GLY A 58 -2.21 -18.10 10.10
CA GLY A 58 -3.08 -18.91 10.98
C GLY A 58 -4.46 -18.26 11.14
N LYS A 59 -4.49 -16.97 11.44
CA LYS A 59 -5.68 -16.13 11.60
C LYS A 59 -5.40 -14.73 11.08
N GLY A 60 -6.40 -14.12 10.45
CA GLY A 60 -6.26 -12.76 9.92
C GLY A 60 -7.46 -12.32 9.10
N ILE A 61 -7.24 -11.27 8.31
CA ILE A 61 -8.25 -10.67 7.44
C ILE A 61 -7.64 -10.48 6.05
N LEU A 62 -8.32 -10.98 5.03
CA LEU A 62 -8.06 -10.66 3.64
C LEU A 62 -8.92 -9.46 3.26
N VAL A 63 -8.31 -8.28 3.13
CA VAL A 63 -8.97 -7.08 2.63
C VAL A 63 -9.00 -7.11 1.11
N THR A 64 -10.17 -7.02 0.52
CA THR A 64 -10.37 -7.02 -0.94
C THR A 64 -10.84 -5.66 -1.48
N GLY A 65 -11.30 -4.79 -0.60
CA GLY A 65 -11.77 -3.45 -0.94
C GLY A 65 -11.84 -2.51 0.25
N PHE A 66 -11.94 -1.23 -0.07
CA PHE A 66 -12.14 -0.16 0.91
C PHE A 66 -13.43 0.60 0.55
N ASN A 67 -14.27 0.88 1.55
CA ASN A 67 -15.55 1.57 1.39
C ASN A 67 -15.63 2.80 2.31
N GLY A 68 -14.96 3.85 1.91
CA GLY A 68 -14.90 5.09 2.68
C GLY A 68 -13.72 5.14 3.65
N GLY A 69 -13.63 6.26 4.35
CA GLY A 69 -12.54 6.55 5.27
C GLY A 69 -11.61 7.65 4.78
N ASN A 70 -10.59 7.92 5.56
CA ASN A 70 -9.59 8.93 5.25
C ASN A 70 -8.21 8.60 5.84
N CYS A 71 -7.22 9.34 5.37
CA CYS A 71 -5.89 9.38 5.96
C CYS A 71 -5.47 10.84 6.12
N ASN A 72 -4.99 11.21 7.29
CA ASN A 72 -4.36 12.50 7.51
C ASN A 72 -2.94 12.46 6.96
N SER A 73 -2.69 13.15 5.85
CA SER A 73 -1.39 13.17 5.18
C SER A 73 -0.27 13.82 6.01
N THR A 74 -0.61 14.58 7.06
CA THR A 74 0.38 15.22 7.93
C THR A 74 0.81 14.31 9.08
N THR A 75 -0.14 13.63 9.73
CA THR A 75 0.16 12.75 10.87
C THR A 75 0.33 11.29 10.46
N GLY A 76 -0.25 10.89 9.33
CA GLY A 76 -0.28 9.51 8.87
C GLY A 76 -1.42 8.67 9.47
N ASP A 77 -2.25 9.24 10.35
CA ASP A 77 -3.36 8.49 10.95
C ASP A 77 -4.43 8.21 9.92
N PHE A 78 -4.95 6.99 9.92
CA PHE A 78 -5.97 6.55 8.98
C PHE A 78 -7.08 5.73 9.64
N SER A 79 -8.24 5.76 8.99
CA SER A 79 -9.38 4.89 9.29
C SER A 79 -10.15 4.64 8.01
N TYR A 80 -10.27 3.37 7.62
CA TYR A 80 -10.97 2.95 6.40
C TYR A 80 -11.95 1.83 6.70
N GLY A 81 -13.18 1.95 6.20
CA GLY A 81 -14.10 0.84 6.08
C GLY A 81 -13.56 -0.20 5.10
N ILE A 82 -13.70 -1.47 5.39
CA ILE A 82 -13.14 -2.55 4.59
C ILE A 82 -14.18 -3.58 4.18
N GLU A 83 -13.89 -4.22 3.04
CA GLU A 83 -14.56 -5.41 2.54
C GLU A 83 -13.54 -6.54 2.40
N GLY A 84 -13.96 -7.76 2.66
CA GLY A 84 -13.05 -8.89 2.56
C GLY A 84 -13.55 -10.15 3.24
N PHE A 85 -12.61 -10.95 3.71
CA PHE A 85 -12.90 -12.26 4.31
C PHE A 85 -12.06 -12.48 5.56
N HIS A 86 -12.64 -13.18 6.54
CA HIS A 86 -11.86 -13.75 7.63
C HIS A 86 -10.96 -14.87 7.11
N ILE A 87 -9.78 -14.99 7.71
CA ILE A 87 -8.84 -16.08 7.47
C ILE A 87 -8.73 -16.91 8.76
N GLU A 88 -8.92 -18.21 8.64
CA GLU A 88 -8.71 -19.19 9.72
C GLU A 88 -7.97 -20.40 9.17
N ASN A 89 -6.91 -20.82 9.87
CA ASN A 89 -6.08 -21.94 9.48
C ASN A 89 -5.58 -21.87 8.02
N GLY A 90 -5.20 -20.66 7.58
CA GLY A 90 -4.68 -20.44 6.24
C GLY A 90 -5.73 -20.50 5.12
N LYS A 91 -7.00 -20.35 5.43
CA LYS A 91 -8.11 -20.36 4.46
C LYS A 91 -9.05 -19.20 4.70
N THR A 92 -9.57 -18.65 3.62
CA THR A 92 -10.67 -17.69 3.69
C THR A 92 -11.94 -18.40 4.16
N THR A 93 -12.67 -17.78 5.07
CA THR A 93 -13.89 -18.32 5.65
C THR A 93 -15.08 -17.39 5.34
N GLN A 94 -15.65 -16.73 6.33
CA GLN A 94 -16.84 -15.89 6.12
C GLN A 94 -16.48 -14.49 5.67
N PRO A 95 -17.35 -13.82 4.88
CA PRO A 95 -17.15 -12.43 4.50
C PRO A 95 -17.19 -11.51 5.71
N ILE A 96 -16.49 -10.39 5.60
CA ILE A 96 -16.50 -9.30 6.58
C ILE A 96 -17.64 -8.35 6.23
N SER A 97 -18.35 -7.85 7.24
CA SER A 97 -19.26 -6.72 7.14
C SER A 97 -19.02 -5.74 8.29
N GLU A 98 -19.21 -4.45 8.02
CA GLU A 98 -19.18 -3.37 9.02
C GLU A 98 -17.89 -3.31 9.86
N MET A 99 -16.75 -3.57 9.23
CA MET A 99 -15.43 -3.53 9.87
C MET A 99 -14.60 -2.37 9.34
N ASN A 100 -13.79 -1.78 10.22
CA ASN A 100 -12.81 -0.76 9.87
C ASN A 100 -11.39 -1.25 10.18
N VAL A 101 -10.45 -0.82 9.36
CA VAL A 101 -9.02 -0.87 9.66
C VAL A 101 -8.56 0.53 10.07
N THR A 102 -7.83 0.63 11.19
CA THR A 102 -7.34 1.89 11.74
C THR A 102 -5.88 1.79 12.09
N GLY A 103 -5.21 2.93 12.13
CA GLY A 103 -3.81 2.97 12.53
C GLY A 103 -3.07 4.20 12.03
N ASN A 104 -1.75 4.07 12.00
CA ASN A 104 -0.85 5.09 11.47
C ASN A 104 -0.02 4.48 10.32
N MET A 105 0.12 5.20 9.22
CA MET A 105 0.81 4.73 8.01
C MET A 105 2.27 4.34 8.27
N ILE A 106 2.98 5.06 9.13
CA ILE A 106 4.38 4.73 9.44
C ILE A 106 4.45 3.38 10.16
N THR A 107 3.58 3.18 11.16
CA THR A 107 3.50 1.90 11.89
C THR A 107 3.07 0.76 10.95
N LEU A 108 2.06 0.99 10.12
CA LEU A 108 1.60 -0.02 9.16
C LEU A 108 2.73 -0.47 8.23
N TRP A 109 3.45 0.48 7.60
CA TRP A 109 4.53 0.12 6.68
C TRP A 109 5.72 -0.54 7.39
N ASN A 110 6.01 -0.22 8.64
CA ASN A 110 7.01 -0.92 9.46
C ASN A 110 6.59 -2.37 9.78
N ASN A 111 5.30 -2.66 9.75
CA ASN A 111 4.74 -3.98 9.99
C ASN A 111 4.53 -4.79 8.68
N LEU A 112 5.02 -4.29 7.54
CA LEU A 112 5.02 -5.06 6.29
C LEU A 112 5.88 -6.31 6.45
N SER A 113 5.26 -7.47 6.34
CA SER A 113 5.91 -8.77 6.54
C SER A 113 6.32 -9.43 5.23
N GLU A 114 5.46 -9.38 4.22
CA GLU A 114 5.71 -10.04 2.94
C GLU A 114 4.95 -9.33 1.80
N ALA A 115 5.53 -9.30 0.61
CA ALA A 115 4.87 -8.89 -0.62
C ALA A 115 4.56 -10.11 -1.49
N GLY A 116 3.45 -10.08 -2.19
CA GLY A 116 3.07 -11.13 -3.14
C GLY A 116 3.75 -11.00 -4.50
N ASN A 117 3.38 -11.87 -5.44
CA ASN A 117 3.86 -11.84 -6.83
C ASN A 117 2.73 -11.56 -7.86
N ASP A 118 1.55 -11.24 -7.38
CA ASP A 118 0.29 -11.12 -8.12
C ASP A 118 0.06 -9.72 -8.71
N ILE A 119 1.11 -9.08 -9.19
CA ILE A 119 1.07 -7.75 -9.79
C ILE A 119 0.17 -7.71 -11.03
N ARG A 120 -0.77 -6.77 -11.06
CA ARG A 120 -1.60 -6.50 -12.24
C ARG A 120 -0.83 -5.67 -13.28
N LYS A 121 -0.33 -6.33 -14.33
CA LYS A 121 0.48 -5.69 -15.39
C LYS A 121 -0.29 -4.62 -16.19
N SER A 122 -1.61 -4.70 -16.24
CA SER A 122 -2.48 -3.72 -16.91
C SER A 122 -2.73 -2.45 -16.11
N SER A 123 -2.33 -2.41 -14.83
CA SER A 123 -2.49 -1.24 -13.96
C SER A 123 -1.26 -0.33 -14.02
N SER A 124 -1.48 0.98 -13.86
CA SER A 124 -0.41 1.93 -13.59
C SER A 124 0.15 1.80 -12.15
N TRP A 125 -0.65 1.26 -11.25
CA TRP A 125 -0.27 0.90 -9.88
C TRP A 125 0.05 -0.60 -9.83
N ARG A 126 1.33 -0.93 -10.04
CA ARG A 126 1.83 -2.31 -10.09
C ARG A 126 2.33 -2.73 -8.72
N ILE A 127 1.39 -2.79 -7.78
CA ILE A 127 1.61 -3.19 -6.39
C ILE A 127 0.99 -4.57 -6.22
N PRO A 128 1.73 -5.56 -5.67
CA PRO A 128 1.20 -6.89 -5.38
C PRO A 128 0.32 -6.88 -4.12
N SER A 129 -0.27 -8.00 -3.78
CA SER A 129 -0.85 -8.21 -2.46
C SER A 129 0.22 -8.06 -1.38
N LEU A 130 -0.12 -7.42 -0.26
CA LEU A 130 0.79 -7.11 0.84
C LEU A 130 0.28 -7.76 2.13
N LEU A 131 1.17 -8.40 2.85
CA LEU A 131 0.91 -8.98 4.16
C LEU A 131 1.49 -8.09 5.26
N PHE A 132 0.63 -7.56 6.08
CA PHE A 132 0.99 -6.79 7.28
C PHE A 132 0.71 -7.60 8.54
N LYS A 133 1.48 -7.36 9.59
CA LYS A 133 1.26 -7.90 10.94
C LYS A 133 0.78 -6.80 11.88
N ASP A 134 0.17 -7.20 12.99
CA ASP A 134 -0.21 -6.31 14.08
C ASP A 134 -1.00 -5.07 13.61
N VAL A 135 -2.06 -5.34 12.83
CA VAL A 135 -2.96 -4.32 12.29
C VAL A 135 -4.23 -4.29 13.11
N ASP A 136 -4.68 -3.11 13.49
CA ASP A 136 -5.87 -2.92 14.30
C ASP A 136 -7.13 -2.89 13.42
N PHE A 137 -8.07 -3.75 13.77
CA PHE A 137 -9.40 -3.81 13.18
C PHE A 137 -10.45 -3.57 14.25
N SER A 138 -11.50 -2.82 13.90
CA SER A 138 -12.66 -2.55 14.75
C SER A 138 -13.94 -2.79 13.97
N GLY A 139 -14.96 -3.30 14.65
CA GLY A 139 -16.25 -3.66 14.08
C GLY A 139 -16.80 -4.93 14.73
N LEU A 140 -17.98 -5.36 14.28
CA LEU A 140 -18.68 -6.56 14.76
C LEU A 140 -18.11 -7.83 14.15
#